data_ad887444650e5fc2a80a39ac32a2616e
#
_entry.id   ad887444650e5fc2a80a39ac32a2616e
#
_cell.length_a   1.000
_cell.length_b   1.000
_cell.length_c   1.000
_cell.angle_alpha   90.00
_cell.angle_beta   90.00
_cell.angle_gamma   90.00
#
_symmetry.space_group_name_H-M   'P 1'
#
loop_
_entity.id
_entity.type
_entity.pdbx_description
1 polymer ?
#
loop_
_entity_poly.entity_id
_entity_poly.type
_entity_poly.pdbx_seq_one_letter_code
_entity_poly.pdbx_strand_id
1 'polypeptide(L)'
;MANETQGALMFTRIGLAVSRHPVVVLAVWALLLTVMTGLAFQGLGAGGLFERLASAEATTPDTDSHVVYSMTRTDGEGGESITVVVSGVDVAGDPASAAAAASAVRGELAGLDGVASVTDAFTMPDPTSQQARALLSADGDGFVELVELDEGLDDRASQTANDRVAETARDACLDALRAHDAGADAHAVSATLISDSITGLVEKDLVRGESVSLPVALVLLVIVFGGLLAAGLPLIGAIVSILVGMGALWCLTFVLDINSFTLNVISIIGLALSIDYGLLLVSRYREEMAARLAGAEPPRGAVMGGLVRQVVVRTVATAGRTVSFSALTIACSIAGLFVMRSPVLRTIAASAVVVTLLAVTCTLTLVPAVITLLGRRLVRPSALSRVPGVRRVLAAVGDSSSDDGVFSRLSRRVVAHPWAVMVVIVALLALMATPVGSLRVRSNFTEYMPADSDVRAGYDIVQDDYPALATPTISIVAQTDTTGAAGLVSDIRAMDDVTHVTAAPLPGHEDMTLISVL
;
A
#
# COMPACT_ATOMS: atom_id res chain seq x y z
N MET A 1 -3.20 -36.07 24.66
CA MET A 1 -3.86 -35.84 25.94
C MET A 1 -3.15 -34.80 26.83
N ALA A 2 -1.86 -34.91 27.24
CA ALA A 2 -1.23 -33.89 28.11
C ALA A 2 -1.11 -32.49 27.46
N ASN A 3 -0.81 -32.42 26.16
CA ASN A 3 -0.69 -31.16 25.40
C ASN A 3 -2.05 -30.47 25.15
N GLU A 4 -3.12 -31.23 25.04
CA GLU A 4 -4.47 -30.67 24.84
C GLU A 4 -5.03 -30.02 26.12
N THR A 5 -4.67 -30.56 27.27
CA THR A 5 -5.05 -29.98 28.59
C THR A 5 -4.27 -28.70 28.90
N GLN A 6 -3.00 -28.61 28.54
CA GLN A 6 -2.20 -27.39 28.73
C GLN A 6 -2.68 -26.22 27.86
N GLY A 7 -2.97 -26.46 26.57
CA GLY A 7 -3.52 -25.43 25.69
C GLY A 7 -4.88 -24.91 26.16
N ALA A 8 -5.78 -25.79 26.59
CA ALA A 8 -7.08 -25.39 27.13
C ALA A 8 -6.95 -24.55 28.41
N LEU A 9 -5.97 -24.84 29.26
CA LEU A 9 -5.68 -24.08 30.46
C LEU A 9 -5.17 -22.66 30.17
N MET A 10 -4.36 -22.47 29.12
CA MET A 10 -3.84 -21.16 28.73
C MET A 10 -4.98 -20.23 28.30
N PHE A 11 -5.84 -20.66 27.37
CA PHE A 11 -6.98 -19.84 26.91
C PHE A 11 -8.00 -19.57 28.01
N THR A 12 -8.22 -20.53 28.94
CA THR A 12 -9.05 -20.32 30.12
C THR A 12 -8.45 -19.22 31.03
N ARG A 13 -7.13 -19.20 31.23
CA ARG A 13 -6.44 -18.16 32.01
C ARG A 13 -6.56 -16.79 31.35
N ILE A 14 -6.40 -16.70 30.01
CA ILE A 14 -6.60 -15.45 29.27
C ILE A 14 -8.04 -14.96 29.47
N GLY A 15 -9.04 -15.81 29.25
CA GLY A 15 -10.44 -15.48 29.45
C GLY A 15 -10.76 -15.01 30.87
N LEU A 16 -10.17 -15.66 31.89
CA LEU A 16 -10.31 -15.26 33.29
C LEU A 16 -9.67 -13.89 33.57
N ALA A 17 -8.45 -13.64 33.08
CA ALA A 17 -7.76 -12.38 33.30
C ALA A 17 -8.53 -11.21 32.65
N VAL A 18 -8.93 -11.38 31.39
CA VAL A 18 -9.68 -10.37 30.63
C VAL A 18 -11.06 -10.11 31.24
N SER A 19 -11.79 -11.16 31.64
CA SER A 19 -13.12 -11.00 32.25
C SER A 19 -13.10 -10.44 33.65
N ARG A 20 -11.97 -10.59 34.39
CA ARG A 20 -11.79 -9.99 35.74
C ARG A 20 -11.48 -8.50 35.68
N HIS A 21 -10.66 -8.08 34.71
CA HIS A 21 -10.16 -6.72 34.60
C HIS A 21 -10.44 -6.11 33.21
N PRO A 22 -11.70 -6.09 32.72
CA PRO A 22 -12.02 -5.65 31.35
C PRO A 22 -11.65 -4.18 31.11
N VAL A 23 -11.81 -3.31 32.14
CA VAL A 23 -11.47 -1.88 32.04
C VAL A 23 -9.95 -1.68 31.86
N VAL A 24 -9.14 -2.47 32.58
CA VAL A 24 -7.67 -2.40 32.43
C VAL A 24 -7.26 -2.83 31.05
N VAL A 25 -7.83 -3.90 30.51
CA VAL A 25 -7.55 -4.36 29.13
C VAL A 25 -7.92 -3.27 28.12
N LEU A 26 -9.08 -2.64 28.26
CA LEU A 26 -9.49 -1.53 27.40
C LEU A 26 -8.57 -0.32 27.51
N ALA A 27 -8.13 0.03 28.73
CA ALA A 27 -7.19 1.13 28.96
C ALA A 27 -5.82 0.84 28.30
N VAL A 28 -5.31 -0.39 28.39
CA VAL A 28 -4.08 -0.82 27.72
C VAL A 28 -4.22 -0.73 26.20
N TRP A 29 -5.34 -1.20 25.63
CA TRP A 29 -5.58 -1.08 24.20
C TRP A 29 -5.77 0.36 23.74
N ALA A 30 -6.45 1.20 24.54
CA ALA A 30 -6.60 2.63 24.24
C ALA A 30 -5.25 3.36 24.26
N LEU A 31 -4.39 3.05 25.25
CA LEU A 31 -3.03 3.58 25.31
C LEU A 31 -2.20 3.11 24.12
N LEU A 32 -2.22 1.81 23.81
CA LEU A 32 -1.50 1.23 22.68
C LEU A 32 -1.96 1.85 21.36
N LEU A 33 -3.28 1.99 21.17
CA LEU A 33 -3.87 2.64 20.01
C LEU A 33 -3.37 4.09 19.87
N THR A 34 -3.44 4.88 20.95
CA THR A 34 -3.01 6.29 20.92
C THR A 34 -1.52 6.41 20.61
N VAL A 35 -0.68 5.60 21.26
CA VAL A 35 0.77 5.62 21.04
C VAL A 35 1.12 5.17 19.62
N MET A 36 0.59 4.04 19.18
CA MET A 36 0.90 3.47 17.86
C MET A 36 0.37 4.34 16.71
N THR A 37 -0.82 4.94 16.88
CA THR A 37 -1.34 5.91 15.89
C THR A 37 -0.48 7.18 15.89
N GLY A 38 -0.09 7.70 17.06
CA GLY A 38 0.82 8.83 17.15
C GLY A 38 2.18 8.57 16.48
N LEU A 39 2.75 7.37 16.66
CA LEU A 39 3.99 6.95 15.99
C LEU A 39 3.80 6.85 14.46
N ALA A 40 2.70 6.27 14.01
CA ALA A 40 2.44 6.11 12.58
C ALA A 40 2.29 7.47 11.85
N PHE A 41 1.60 8.45 12.46
CA PHE A 41 1.30 9.71 11.77
C PHE A 41 2.27 10.86 12.12
N GLN A 42 2.86 10.90 13.33
CA GLN A 42 3.73 11.99 13.77
C GLN A 42 5.20 11.59 13.92
N GLY A 43 5.50 10.28 14.03
CA GLY A 43 6.85 9.74 14.00
C GLY A 43 7.83 10.19 15.07
N LEU A 44 7.39 10.89 16.15
CA LEU A 44 8.24 11.41 17.24
C LEU A 44 9.52 12.15 16.75
N GLY A 45 9.41 12.88 15.64
CA GLY A 45 10.53 13.61 15.05
C GLY A 45 11.39 12.83 14.06
N ALA A 46 11.12 11.51 13.87
CA ALA A 46 11.79 10.67 12.89
C ALA A 46 11.01 10.53 11.57
N GLY A 47 10.01 11.37 11.34
CA GLY A 47 9.07 11.24 10.21
C GLY A 47 7.95 10.25 10.47
N GLY A 48 6.78 10.48 9.88
CA GLY A 48 5.64 9.58 9.94
C GLY A 48 5.87 8.30 9.13
N LEU A 49 4.93 7.36 9.20
CA LEU A 49 5.05 6.09 8.46
C LEU A 49 5.16 6.35 6.95
N PHE A 50 4.31 7.21 6.40
CA PHE A 50 4.28 7.49 4.96
C PHE A 50 5.57 8.14 4.43
N GLU A 51 6.20 9.02 5.21
CA GLU A 51 7.49 9.63 4.89
C GLU A 51 8.67 8.63 4.94
N ARG A 52 8.50 7.49 5.62
CA ARG A 52 9.53 6.47 5.81
C ARG A 52 9.33 5.24 4.90
N LEU A 53 8.31 5.25 4.05
CA LEU A 53 8.11 4.17 3.10
C LEU A 53 9.14 4.28 1.98
N ALA A 54 9.87 3.21 1.78
CA ALA A 54 10.80 3.11 0.66
C ALA A 54 10.03 2.90 -0.65
N SER A 55 10.53 3.47 -1.72
CA SER A 55 10.18 3.03 -3.07
C SER A 55 10.61 1.58 -3.25
N ALA A 56 9.83 0.79 -4.00
CA ALA A 56 10.24 -0.58 -4.30
C ALA A 56 11.60 -0.56 -5.00
N GLU A 57 12.62 -1.15 -4.40
CA GLU A 57 13.84 -1.43 -5.15
C GLU A 57 13.47 -2.30 -6.35
N ALA A 58 13.82 -1.82 -7.54
CA ALA A 58 13.49 -2.49 -8.80
C ALA A 58 14.25 -3.81 -8.98
N THR A 59 15.26 -4.07 -8.13
CA THR A 59 16.19 -5.18 -8.30
C THR A 59 16.24 -6.11 -7.10
N THR A 60 16.59 -7.37 -7.35
CA THR A 60 16.81 -8.37 -6.30
C THR A 60 18.30 -8.49 -6.01
N PRO A 61 18.75 -8.43 -4.74
CA PRO A 61 20.15 -8.64 -4.37
C PRO A 61 20.74 -9.92 -4.99
N ASP A 62 22.04 -9.91 -5.28
CA ASP A 62 22.78 -11.02 -5.90
C ASP A 62 22.34 -11.37 -7.34
N THR A 63 21.79 -10.42 -8.09
CA THR A 63 21.48 -10.55 -9.52
C THR A 63 22.32 -9.58 -10.35
N ASP A 64 22.55 -9.90 -11.63
CA ASP A 64 23.27 -9.00 -12.56
C ASP A 64 22.55 -7.65 -12.68
N SER A 65 21.22 -7.64 -12.66
CA SER A 65 20.43 -6.41 -12.67
C SER A 65 20.69 -5.54 -11.42
N HIS A 66 20.90 -6.15 -10.25
CA HIS A 66 21.24 -5.41 -9.04
C HIS A 66 22.67 -4.83 -9.13
N VAL A 67 23.62 -5.57 -9.72
CA VAL A 67 24.99 -5.08 -9.95
C VAL A 67 24.95 -3.86 -10.88
N VAL A 68 24.27 -3.95 -12.01
CA VAL A 68 24.11 -2.81 -12.94
C VAL A 68 23.41 -1.64 -12.23
N TYR A 69 22.32 -1.88 -11.53
CA TYR A 69 21.57 -0.85 -10.80
C TYR A 69 22.45 -0.14 -9.75
N SER A 70 23.26 -0.88 -8.99
CA SER A 70 24.17 -0.31 -7.99
C SER A 70 25.32 0.48 -8.62
N MET A 71 25.78 0.09 -9.81
CA MET A 71 26.82 0.80 -10.56
C MET A 71 26.30 2.07 -11.25
N THR A 72 25.02 2.08 -11.65
CA THR A 72 24.40 3.24 -12.31
C THR A 72 23.86 4.28 -11.31
N ARG A 73 23.66 3.88 -10.04
CA ARG A 73 23.34 4.81 -8.96
C ARG A 73 24.61 5.52 -8.53
N THR A 74 24.68 6.79 -8.80
CA THR A 74 25.72 7.65 -8.23
C THR A 74 25.32 7.93 -6.77
N ASP A 75 25.80 7.10 -5.84
CA ASP A 75 25.62 7.34 -4.42
C ASP A 75 26.44 8.57 -4.02
N GLY A 76 25.83 9.75 -3.99
CA GLY A 76 26.24 10.85 -3.13
C GLY A 76 27.25 11.88 -3.65
N GLU A 77 27.62 11.93 -4.93
CA GLU A 77 28.49 13.02 -5.46
C GLU A 77 27.79 14.00 -6.43
N GLY A 78 26.47 14.04 -6.47
CA GLY A 78 25.68 15.04 -7.19
C GLY A 78 24.35 15.24 -6.48
N GLY A 79 23.84 16.47 -6.42
CA GLY A 79 22.50 16.77 -5.94
C GLY A 79 21.46 15.98 -6.73
N GLU A 80 20.28 15.75 -6.15
CA GLU A 80 19.16 15.15 -6.89
C GLU A 80 18.82 16.03 -8.10
N SER A 81 18.53 15.39 -9.25
CA SER A 81 18.20 16.08 -10.49
C SER A 81 16.70 16.00 -10.78
N ILE A 82 16.11 17.15 -11.09
CA ILE A 82 14.71 17.30 -11.49
C ILE A 82 14.69 17.71 -12.95
N THR A 83 13.91 17.03 -13.74
CA THR A 83 13.68 17.36 -15.15
C THR A 83 12.39 18.17 -15.26
N VAL A 84 12.49 19.44 -15.65
CA VAL A 84 11.32 20.25 -15.99
C VAL A 84 11.18 20.24 -17.50
N VAL A 85 10.16 19.55 -18.00
CA VAL A 85 9.86 19.45 -19.43
C VAL A 85 8.86 20.52 -19.82
N VAL A 86 9.19 21.27 -20.85
CA VAL A 86 8.36 22.31 -21.46
C VAL A 86 7.92 21.82 -22.83
N SER A 87 6.63 21.84 -23.11
CA SER A 87 6.02 21.49 -24.40
C SER A 87 5.17 22.61 -24.95
N GLY A 88 4.82 22.55 -26.24
CA GLY A 88 4.03 23.56 -26.90
C GLY A 88 4.80 24.85 -27.23
N VAL A 89 6.14 24.78 -27.35
CA VAL A 89 7.02 25.89 -27.76
C VAL A 89 7.76 25.51 -29.03
N ASP A 90 7.51 26.23 -30.13
CA ASP A 90 8.13 25.95 -31.44
C ASP A 90 9.63 26.30 -31.44
N VAL A 91 10.44 25.30 -31.04
CA VAL A 91 11.92 25.42 -31.01
C VAL A 91 12.50 25.41 -32.44
N ALA A 92 11.88 24.69 -33.36
CA ALA A 92 12.36 24.51 -34.71
C ALA A 92 12.05 25.71 -35.61
N GLY A 93 10.87 26.31 -35.47
CA GLY A 93 10.42 27.45 -36.29
C GLY A 93 10.83 28.80 -35.73
N ASP A 94 10.87 28.99 -34.39
CA ASP A 94 11.30 30.22 -33.71
C ASP A 94 12.27 29.96 -32.58
N PRO A 95 13.54 29.64 -32.83
CA PRO A 95 14.55 29.40 -31.80
C PRO A 95 14.81 30.61 -30.89
N ALA A 96 14.53 31.82 -31.35
CA ALA A 96 14.73 33.02 -30.52
C ALA A 96 13.65 33.16 -29.46
N SER A 97 12.40 32.91 -29.82
CA SER A 97 11.29 32.84 -28.84
C SER A 97 11.48 31.70 -27.86
N ALA A 98 11.88 30.53 -28.33
CA ALA A 98 12.17 29.38 -27.46
C ALA A 98 13.30 29.67 -26.45
N ALA A 99 14.39 30.31 -26.91
CA ALA A 99 15.47 30.72 -26.02
C ALA A 99 15.02 31.76 -24.96
N ALA A 100 14.11 32.67 -25.35
CA ALA A 100 13.54 33.65 -24.40
C ALA A 100 12.62 32.95 -23.38
N ALA A 101 11.80 31.99 -23.82
CA ALA A 101 10.97 31.15 -22.97
C ALA A 101 11.81 30.34 -21.97
N ALA A 102 12.87 29.66 -22.44
CA ALA A 102 13.80 28.93 -21.58
C ALA A 102 14.48 29.84 -20.56
N SER A 103 14.92 31.06 -20.98
CA SER A 103 15.50 32.03 -20.04
C SER A 103 14.51 32.48 -18.97
N ALA A 104 13.23 32.59 -19.28
CA ALA A 104 12.19 32.96 -18.33
C ALA A 104 11.97 31.81 -17.31
N VAL A 105 11.79 30.57 -17.77
CA VAL A 105 11.63 29.38 -16.92
C VAL A 105 12.84 29.20 -16.00
N ARG A 106 14.05 29.27 -16.55
CA ARG A 106 15.29 29.20 -15.76
C ARG A 106 15.36 30.29 -14.70
N GLY A 107 14.91 31.51 -15.02
CA GLY A 107 14.89 32.63 -14.09
C GLY A 107 14.01 32.38 -12.86
N GLU A 108 12.87 31.73 -13.03
CA GLU A 108 11.95 31.33 -11.95
C GLU A 108 12.53 30.18 -11.12
N LEU A 109 13.13 29.17 -11.77
CA LEU A 109 13.65 27.98 -11.09
C LEU A 109 14.96 28.24 -10.35
N ALA A 110 15.89 28.99 -10.93
CA ALA A 110 17.20 29.27 -10.33
C ALA A 110 17.12 30.16 -9.07
N GLY A 111 15.99 30.81 -8.83
CA GLY A 111 15.75 31.62 -7.63
C GLY A 111 15.25 30.83 -6.42
N LEU A 112 15.00 29.54 -6.56
CA LEU A 112 14.43 28.71 -5.50
C LEU A 112 15.51 28.27 -4.50
N ASP A 113 15.15 28.27 -3.21
CA ASP A 113 15.99 27.72 -2.15
C ASP A 113 16.16 26.22 -2.33
N GLY A 114 17.38 25.73 -2.34
CA GLY A 114 17.74 24.32 -2.52
C GLY A 114 18.05 23.94 -3.96
N VAL A 115 18.05 24.90 -4.90
CA VAL A 115 18.46 24.70 -6.30
C VAL A 115 19.90 25.19 -6.49
N ALA A 116 20.80 24.27 -6.85
CA ALA A 116 22.19 24.56 -7.13
C ALA A 116 22.43 25.12 -8.54
N SER A 117 21.80 24.49 -9.55
CA SER A 117 21.94 24.90 -10.94
C SER A 117 20.72 24.56 -11.77
N VAL A 118 20.53 25.30 -12.85
CA VAL A 118 19.53 25.03 -13.88
C VAL A 118 20.21 25.10 -15.25
N THR A 119 20.13 24.01 -16.01
CA THR A 119 20.80 23.86 -17.30
C THR A 119 19.80 23.53 -18.39
N ASP A 120 19.86 24.24 -19.50
CA ASP A 120 19.07 24.01 -20.71
C ASP A 120 19.94 23.97 -21.97
N ALA A 121 19.34 23.62 -23.10
CA ALA A 121 20.02 23.53 -24.38
C ALA A 121 20.65 24.88 -24.85
N PHE A 122 20.05 26.00 -24.46
CA PHE A 122 20.44 27.35 -24.91
C PHE A 122 21.56 27.92 -24.04
N THR A 123 21.82 27.38 -22.86
CA THR A 123 22.93 27.79 -21.97
C THR A 123 24.22 27.02 -22.25
N MET A 124 24.17 25.97 -23.05
CA MET A 124 25.35 25.17 -23.39
C MET A 124 26.34 25.94 -24.28
N PRO A 125 27.66 25.79 -24.04
CA PRO A 125 28.69 26.46 -24.83
C PRO A 125 28.64 26.14 -26.33
N ASP A 126 28.21 24.92 -26.70
CA ASP A 126 27.99 24.46 -28.07
C ASP A 126 26.53 23.98 -28.22
N PRO A 127 25.65 24.82 -28.78
CA PRO A 127 24.25 24.45 -29.04
C PRO A 127 24.08 23.32 -30.04
N THR A 128 25.12 22.96 -30.79
CA THR A 128 25.10 21.86 -31.77
C THR A 128 25.60 20.54 -31.17
N SER A 129 26.08 20.55 -29.93
CA SER A 129 26.54 19.38 -29.22
C SER A 129 25.43 18.33 -29.06
N GLN A 130 25.80 17.07 -28.95
CA GLN A 130 24.84 16.00 -28.70
C GLN A 130 24.10 16.22 -27.36
N GLN A 131 24.77 16.79 -26.36
CA GLN A 131 24.19 17.11 -25.07
C GLN A 131 23.11 18.21 -25.19
N ALA A 132 23.37 19.30 -25.91
CA ALA A 132 22.38 20.35 -26.14
C ALA A 132 21.16 19.82 -26.90
N ARG A 133 21.40 18.99 -27.93
CA ARG A 133 20.30 18.35 -28.68
C ARG A 133 19.47 17.38 -27.86
N ALA A 134 20.07 16.74 -26.86
CA ALA A 134 19.36 15.83 -25.96
C ALA A 134 18.33 16.53 -25.08
N LEU A 135 18.47 17.86 -24.88
CA LEU A 135 17.55 18.68 -24.11
C LEU A 135 16.49 19.39 -24.97
N LEU A 136 16.47 19.12 -26.27
CA LEU A 136 15.45 19.59 -27.20
C LEU A 136 14.56 18.40 -27.60
N SER A 137 13.27 18.66 -27.74
CA SER A 137 12.32 17.64 -28.16
C SER A 137 12.61 17.14 -29.59
N ALA A 138 12.38 15.86 -29.83
CA ALA A 138 12.65 15.22 -31.11
C ALA A 138 11.74 15.76 -32.23
N ASP A 139 10.53 16.20 -31.90
CA ASP A 139 9.58 16.82 -32.81
C ASP A 139 9.75 18.34 -32.97
N GLY A 140 10.58 18.96 -32.12
CA GLY A 140 10.87 20.41 -32.16
C GLY A 140 9.85 21.27 -31.45
N ASP A 141 8.94 20.68 -30.65
CA ASP A 141 7.84 21.35 -29.97
C ASP A 141 8.10 21.54 -28.46
N GLY A 142 9.37 21.54 -28.04
CA GLY A 142 9.69 21.74 -26.63
C GLY A 142 11.16 21.62 -26.27
N PHE A 143 11.44 21.85 -24.99
CA PHE A 143 12.79 21.76 -24.41
C PHE A 143 12.72 21.29 -22.95
N VAL A 144 13.88 20.93 -22.41
CA VAL A 144 14.03 20.49 -21.01
C VAL A 144 14.96 21.42 -20.26
N GLU A 145 14.57 21.76 -19.03
CA GLU A 145 15.42 22.35 -18.01
C GLU A 145 15.84 21.25 -17.01
N LEU A 146 17.14 21.01 -16.88
CA LEU A 146 17.69 20.13 -15.85
C LEU A 146 18.00 20.97 -14.61
N VAL A 147 17.27 20.72 -13.53
CA VAL A 147 17.43 21.39 -12.25
C VAL A 147 18.21 20.46 -11.33
N GLU A 148 19.38 20.89 -10.88
CA GLU A 148 20.18 20.19 -9.86
C GLU A 148 19.93 20.80 -8.51
N LEU A 149 19.64 19.97 -7.51
CA LEU A 149 19.48 20.43 -6.14
C LEU A 149 20.84 20.58 -5.45
N ASP A 150 20.88 21.37 -4.38
CA ASP A 150 22.06 21.58 -3.55
C ASP A 150 22.56 20.24 -2.96
N GLU A 151 23.89 20.05 -2.96
CA GLU A 151 24.50 18.89 -2.34
C GLU A 151 24.31 18.90 -0.82
N GLY A 152 24.03 17.71 -0.24
CA GLY A 152 23.94 17.54 1.20
C GLY A 152 22.63 17.96 1.84
N LEU A 153 21.57 18.16 1.04
CA LEU A 153 20.21 18.30 1.56
C LEU A 153 19.82 17.00 2.28
N ASP A 154 19.17 17.11 3.44
CA ASP A 154 18.52 15.97 4.05
C ASP A 154 17.26 15.58 3.26
N ASP A 155 16.73 14.37 3.49
CA ASP A 155 15.56 13.84 2.76
C ASP A 155 14.35 14.80 2.76
N ARG A 156 14.13 15.54 3.85
CA ARG A 156 13.04 16.51 3.95
C ARG A 156 13.30 17.78 3.16
N ALA A 157 14.53 18.26 3.18
CA ALA A 157 14.92 19.45 2.42
C ALA A 157 14.87 19.15 0.92
N SER A 158 15.35 17.97 0.51
CA SER A 158 15.27 17.50 -0.89
C SER A 158 13.81 17.36 -1.33
N GLN A 159 12.95 16.72 -0.53
CA GLN A 159 11.51 16.62 -0.82
C GLN A 159 10.86 18.00 -0.94
N THR A 160 11.16 18.91 -0.01
CA THR A 160 10.62 20.28 -0.06
C THR A 160 11.10 21.04 -1.29
N ALA A 161 12.34 20.85 -1.73
CA ALA A 161 12.88 21.45 -2.94
C ALA A 161 12.20 20.87 -4.20
N ASN A 162 12.01 19.55 -4.26
CA ASN A 162 11.26 18.90 -5.34
C ASN A 162 9.83 19.44 -5.47
N ASP A 163 9.10 19.55 -4.35
CA ASP A 163 7.73 20.09 -4.33
C ASP A 163 7.68 21.54 -4.81
N ARG A 164 8.64 22.37 -4.38
CA ARG A 164 8.73 23.78 -4.82
C ARG A 164 9.03 23.90 -6.31
N VAL A 165 9.96 23.11 -6.84
CA VAL A 165 10.25 23.08 -8.27
C VAL A 165 9.01 22.67 -9.05
N ALA A 166 8.29 21.62 -8.61
CA ALA A 166 7.07 21.17 -9.25
C ALA A 166 5.94 22.20 -9.20
N GLU A 167 5.76 22.90 -8.07
CA GLU A 167 4.78 23.98 -7.93
C GLU A 167 5.13 25.17 -8.80
N THR A 168 6.42 25.59 -8.81
CA THR A 168 6.91 26.69 -9.63
C THR A 168 6.79 26.39 -11.11
N ALA A 169 7.09 25.15 -11.56
CA ALA A 169 6.91 24.72 -12.94
C ALA A 169 5.44 24.83 -13.38
N ARG A 170 4.52 24.41 -12.52
CA ARG A 170 3.08 24.42 -12.79
C ARG A 170 2.48 25.82 -12.82
N ASP A 171 2.97 26.75 -11.97
CA ASP A 171 2.37 28.07 -11.79
C ASP A 171 3.20 29.16 -12.45
N ALA A 172 4.35 29.53 -11.87
CA ALA A 172 5.15 30.67 -12.32
C ALA A 172 5.79 30.47 -13.70
N CYS A 173 6.33 29.25 -13.96
CA CYS A 173 6.91 28.96 -15.27
C CYS A 173 5.83 28.92 -16.36
N LEU A 174 4.67 28.35 -16.07
CA LEU A 174 3.56 28.32 -17.00
C LEU A 174 3.02 29.70 -17.33
N ASP A 175 2.91 30.61 -16.35
CA ASP A 175 2.53 32.00 -16.58
C ASP A 175 3.57 32.76 -17.43
N ALA A 176 4.87 32.52 -17.17
CA ALA A 176 5.95 33.08 -17.97
C ALA A 176 5.96 32.54 -19.41
N LEU A 177 5.75 31.22 -19.58
CA LEU A 177 5.69 30.57 -20.90
C LEU A 177 4.52 31.06 -21.75
N ARG A 178 3.32 31.18 -21.16
CA ARG A 178 2.11 31.66 -21.84
C ARG A 178 2.20 33.10 -22.34
N ALA A 179 3.14 33.87 -21.82
CA ALA A 179 3.46 35.19 -22.36
C ALA A 179 4.18 35.11 -23.72
N HIS A 180 4.83 33.99 -24.02
CA HIS A 180 5.54 33.72 -25.27
C HIS A 180 4.71 32.84 -26.21
N ASP A 181 4.10 31.77 -25.69
CA ASP A 181 3.19 30.89 -26.44
C ASP A 181 1.99 30.48 -25.56
N ALA A 182 0.77 30.72 -26.06
CA ALA A 182 -0.46 30.42 -25.34
C ALA A 182 -0.75 28.90 -25.19
N GLY A 183 -0.08 28.07 -25.98
CA GLY A 183 -0.19 26.60 -25.98
C GLY A 183 0.85 25.90 -25.10
N ALA A 184 1.79 26.64 -24.52
CA ALA A 184 2.87 26.06 -23.73
C ALA A 184 2.37 25.44 -22.43
N ASP A 185 2.99 24.33 -22.04
CA ASP A 185 2.78 23.62 -20.77
C ASP A 185 4.14 23.23 -20.16
N ALA A 186 4.17 23.05 -18.83
CA ALA A 186 5.40 22.74 -18.09
C ALA A 186 5.14 21.72 -16.97
N HIS A 187 5.94 20.67 -16.94
CA HIS A 187 5.82 19.56 -15.99
C HIS A 187 7.17 19.23 -15.37
N ALA A 188 7.19 19.01 -14.06
CA ALA A 188 8.38 18.57 -13.34
C ALA A 188 8.35 17.06 -13.11
N VAL A 189 9.47 16.39 -13.36
CA VAL A 189 9.65 14.96 -13.20
C VAL A 189 10.95 14.67 -12.47
N SER A 190 10.88 13.94 -11.37
CA SER A 190 12.03 13.39 -10.66
C SER A 190 11.69 12.04 -10.04
N ALA A 191 12.69 11.29 -9.60
CA ALA A 191 12.46 10.02 -8.89
C ALA A 191 11.64 10.24 -7.60
N THR A 192 11.92 11.32 -6.87
CA THR A 192 11.18 11.71 -5.66
C THR A 192 9.74 12.05 -5.97
N LEU A 193 9.45 12.90 -6.97
CA LEU A 193 8.09 13.25 -7.37
C LEU A 193 7.27 12.04 -7.84
N ILE A 194 7.89 11.12 -8.56
CA ILE A 194 7.26 9.86 -8.96
C ILE A 194 6.92 9.02 -7.72
N SER A 195 7.87 8.86 -6.79
CA SER A 195 7.66 8.10 -5.56
C SER A 195 6.55 8.70 -4.70
N ASP A 196 6.53 10.01 -4.55
CA ASP A 196 5.52 10.74 -3.77
C ASP A 196 4.14 10.65 -4.42
N SER A 197 4.09 10.73 -5.75
CA SER A 197 2.84 10.55 -6.51
C SER A 197 2.25 9.15 -6.27
N ILE A 198 3.08 8.09 -6.31
CA ILE A 198 2.67 6.71 -6.06
C ILE A 198 2.24 6.53 -4.58
N THR A 199 3.04 7.04 -3.64
CA THR A 199 2.74 6.92 -2.20
C THR A 199 1.46 7.68 -1.84
N GLY A 200 1.27 8.88 -2.37
CA GLY A 200 0.05 9.66 -2.20
C GLY A 200 -1.19 9.00 -2.81
N LEU A 201 -1.05 8.28 -3.93
CA LEU A 201 -2.13 7.47 -4.49
C LEU A 201 -2.47 6.30 -3.57
N VAL A 202 -1.47 5.58 -3.08
CA VAL A 202 -1.66 4.46 -2.13
C VAL A 202 -2.38 4.93 -0.87
N GLU A 203 -2.02 6.09 -0.32
CA GLU A 203 -2.69 6.67 0.84
C GLU A 203 -4.15 7.02 0.55
N LYS A 204 -4.42 7.71 -0.57
CA LYS A 204 -5.78 8.07 -1.00
C LYS A 204 -6.64 6.83 -1.24
N ASP A 205 -6.09 5.82 -1.90
CA ASP A 205 -6.79 4.57 -2.19
C ASP A 205 -7.06 3.77 -0.93
N LEU A 206 -6.14 3.75 0.03
CA LEU A 206 -6.34 3.14 1.34
C LEU A 206 -7.54 3.78 2.06
N VAL A 207 -7.53 5.12 2.20
CA VAL A 207 -8.61 5.87 2.85
C VAL A 207 -9.93 5.66 2.11
N ARG A 208 -9.94 5.71 0.78
CA ARG A 208 -11.13 5.48 -0.04
C ARG A 208 -11.65 4.04 0.09
N GLY A 209 -10.75 3.07 0.02
CA GLY A 209 -11.06 1.65 0.18
C GLY A 209 -11.68 1.37 1.55
N GLU A 210 -11.09 1.89 2.63
CA GLU A 210 -11.61 1.72 3.98
C GLU A 210 -12.93 2.47 4.19
N SER A 211 -13.09 3.67 3.64
CA SER A 211 -14.33 4.45 3.74
C SER A 211 -15.55 3.77 3.11
N VAL A 212 -15.34 2.87 2.15
CA VAL A 212 -16.39 2.07 1.52
C VAL A 212 -16.50 0.69 2.19
N SER A 213 -15.38 0.00 2.40
CA SER A 213 -15.37 -1.38 2.90
C SER A 213 -15.89 -1.50 4.34
N LEU A 214 -15.55 -0.55 5.23
CA LEU A 214 -16.00 -0.59 6.63
C LEU A 214 -17.52 -0.42 6.78
N PRO A 215 -18.20 0.55 6.13
CA PRO A 215 -19.65 0.62 6.15
C PRO A 215 -20.33 -0.61 5.53
N VAL A 216 -19.82 -1.12 4.40
CA VAL A 216 -20.35 -2.34 3.77
C VAL A 216 -20.21 -3.53 4.70
N ALA A 217 -19.04 -3.73 5.31
CA ALA A 217 -18.82 -4.77 6.31
C ALA A 217 -19.76 -4.62 7.51
N LEU A 218 -19.96 -3.38 8.02
CA LEU A 218 -20.90 -3.13 9.10
C LEU A 218 -22.32 -3.53 8.72
N VAL A 219 -22.80 -3.16 7.53
CA VAL A 219 -24.15 -3.53 7.05
C VAL A 219 -24.28 -5.05 6.98
N LEU A 220 -23.32 -5.75 6.39
CA LEU A 220 -23.32 -7.21 6.31
C LEU A 220 -23.31 -7.86 7.70
N LEU A 221 -22.47 -7.37 8.61
CA LEU A 221 -22.41 -7.87 9.98
C LEU A 221 -23.72 -7.59 10.75
N VAL A 222 -24.37 -6.43 10.51
CA VAL A 222 -25.67 -6.13 11.09
C VAL A 222 -26.75 -7.10 10.58
N ILE A 223 -26.71 -7.47 9.31
CA ILE A 223 -27.62 -8.48 8.74
C ILE A 223 -27.35 -9.85 9.39
N VAL A 224 -26.09 -10.27 9.49
CA VAL A 224 -25.72 -11.58 10.04
C VAL A 224 -26.03 -11.67 11.53
N PHE A 225 -25.69 -10.65 12.31
CA PHE A 225 -25.89 -10.66 13.77
C PHE A 225 -27.24 -10.15 14.22
N GLY A 226 -28.04 -9.54 13.33
CA GLY A 226 -29.32 -8.98 13.68
C GLY A 226 -29.24 -7.77 14.60
N GLY A 227 -28.07 -7.12 14.76
CA GLY A 227 -27.93 -5.98 15.66
C GLY A 227 -26.61 -5.22 15.54
N LEU A 228 -26.70 -3.89 15.63
CA LEU A 228 -25.57 -2.96 15.47
C LEU A 228 -24.47 -3.18 16.54
N LEU A 229 -24.85 -3.46 17.80
CA LEU A 229 -23.87 -3.69 18.87
C LEU A 229 -23.03 -4.96 18.64
N ALA A 230 -23.67 -6.04 18.18
CA ALA A 230 -22.96 -7.29 17.89
C ALA A 230 -22.08 -7.16 16.64
N ALA A 231 -22.56 -6.44 15.62
CA ALA A 231 -21.82 -6.14 14.39
C ALA A 231 -20.62 -5.20 14.63
N GLY A 232 -20.77 -4.24 15.53
CA GLY A 232 -19.73 -3.26 15.85
C GLY A 232 -18.51 -3.86 16.56
N LEU A 233 -18.66 -4.99 17.26
CA LEU A 233 -17.54 -5.61 18.00
C LEU A 233 -16.39 -6.08 17.08
N PRO A 234 -16.63 -6.90 16.05
CA PRO A 234 -15.58 -7.27 15.09
C PRO A 234 -14.97 -6.05 14.39
N LEU A 235 -15.80 -5.05 14.05
CA LEU A 235 -15.37 -3.86 13.36
C LEU A 235 -14.45 -2.97 14.22
N ILE A 236 -14.76 -2.79 15.50
CA ILE A 236 -13.87 -2.11 16.45
C ILE A 236 -12.53 -2.86 16.53
N GLY A 237 -12.57 -4.18 16.59
CA GLY A 237 -11.36 -5.00 16.57
C GLY A 237 -10.53 -4.80 15.32
N ALA A 238 -11.17 -4.69 14.15
CA ALA A 238 -10.51 -4.46 12.89
C ALA A 238 -9.83 -3.07 12.83
N ILE A 239 -10.56 -2.00 13.18
CA ILE A 239 -10.01 -0.64 13.20
C ILE A 239 -8.81 -0.55 14.16
N VAL A 240 -8.94 -1.09 15.39
CA VAL A 240 -7.83 -1.10 16.34
C VAL A 240 -6.64 -1.90 15.83
N SER A 241 -6.88 -3.04 15.20
CA SER A 241 -5.81 -3.90 14.66
C SER A 241 -5.06 -3.22 13.52
N ILE A 242 -5.76 -2.51 12.62
CA ILE A 242 -5.14 -1.76 11.51
C ILE A 242 -4.28 -0.62 12.05
N LEU A 243 -4.85 0.24 12.90
CA LEU A 243 -4.14 1.42 13.41
C LEU A 243 -2.93 1.05 14.27
N VAL A 244 -3.06 0.02 15.13
CA VAL A 244 -1.92 -0.51 15.89
C VAL A 244 -0.92 -1.20 14.94
N GLY A 245 -1.40 -1.86 13.88
CA GLY A 245 -0.59 -2.45 12.83
C GLY A 245 0.26 -1.43 12.08
N MET A 246 -0.32 -0.28 11.73
CA MET A 246 0.43 0.83 11.11
C MET A 246 1.55 1.35 12.03
N GLY A 247 1.29 1.50 13.33
CA GLY A 247 2.32 1.87 14.29
C GLY A 247 3.41 0.79 14.46
N ALA A 248 3.03 -0.48 14.43
CA ALA A 248 3.99 -1.59 14.45
C ALA A 248 4.84 -1.61 13.16
N LEU A 249 4.23 -1.27 12.01
CA LEU A 249 4.95 -1.11 10.75
C LEU A 249 5.96 0.04 10.83
N TRP A 250 5.57 1.19 11.38
CA TRP A 250 6.50 2.29 11.63
C TRP A 250 7.71 1.85 12.47
N CYS A 251 7.50 1.06 13.52
CA CYS A 251 8.63 0.48 14.26
C CYS A 251 9.49 -0.46 13.39
N LEU A 252 8.90 -1.16 12.45
CA LEU A 252 9.59 -2.09 11.57
C LEU A 252 10.43 -1.37 10.50
N THR A 253 10.08 -0.11 10.11
CA THR A 253 10.88 0.69 9.18
C THR A 253 12.30 1.03 9.68
N PHE A 254 12.58 0.85 10.97
CA PHE A 254 13.95 0.99 11.51
C PHE A 254 14.84 -0.22 11.28
N VAL A 255 14.28 -1.33 10.81
CA VAL A 255 14.98 -2.61 10.63
C VAL A 255 14.91 -3.11 9.18
N LEU A 256 13.85 -2.73 8.49
CA LEU A 256 13.54 -3.17 7.12
C LEU A 256 13.07 -1.97 6.28
N ASP A 257 13.49 -1.93 5.04
CA ASP A 257 13.01 -0.96 4.06
C ASP A 257 11.61 -1.37 3.59
N ILE A 258 10.59 -0.77 4.20
CA ILE A 258 9.20 -1.11 4.00
C ILE A 258 8.68 -0.42 2.75
N ASN A 259 8.18 -1.20 1.82
CA ASN A 259 7.56 -0.70 0.60
C ASN A 259 6.12 -0.22 0.81
N SER A 260 5.70 0.81 0.08
CA SER A 260 4.35 1.40 0.12
C SER A 260 3.23 0.37 -0.10
N PHE A 261 3.43 -0.65 -0.94
CA PHE A 261 2.44 -1.72 -1.17
C PHE A 261 2.15 -2.56 0.09
N THR A 262 3.07 -2.57 1.06
CA THR A 262 2.90 -3.30 2.33
C THR A 262 1.74 -2.75 3.15
N LEU A 263 1.41 -1.46 3.04
CA LEU A 263 0.26 -0.84 3.71
C LEU A 263 -1.06 -1.46 3.28
N ASN A 264 -1.24 -1.67 1.96
CA ASN A 264 -2.45 -2.32 1.44
C ASN A 264 -2.59 -3.74 1.97
N VAL A 265 -1.49 -4.49 2.04
CA VAL A 265 -1.49 -5.86 2.58
C VAL A 265 -1.89 -5.88 4.04
N ILE A 266 -1.36 -4.96 4.85
CA ILE A 266 -1.70 -4.84 6.28
C ILE A 266 -3.17 -4.50 6.46
N SER A 267 -3.68 -3.52 5.73
CA SER A 267 -5.08 -3.11 5.83
C SER A 267 -6.01 -4.27 5.45
N ILE A 268 -5.79 -4.90 4.30
CA ILE A 268 -6.62 -6.00 3.80
C ILE A 268 -6.59 -7.20 4.76
N ILE A 269 -5.39 -7.68 5.14
CA ILE A 269 -5.25 -8.83 6.04
C ILE A 269 -5.76 -8.49 7.44
N GLY A 270 -5.41 -7.32 7.97
CA GLY A 270 -5.83 -6.86 9.28
C GLY A 270 -7.34 -6.77 9.39
N LEU A 271 -7.99 -6.17 8.38
CA LEU A 271 -9.45 -6.05 8.31
C LEU A 271 -10.11 -7.43 8.23
N ALA A 272 -9.70 -8.27 7.27
CA ALA A 272 -10.30 -9.57 7.03
C ALA A 272 -10.19 -10.48 8.26
N LEU A 273 -8.98 -10.67 8.79
CA LEU A 273 -8.77 -11.56 9.95
C LEU A 273 -9.45 -11.05 11.22
N SER A 274 -9.43 -9.74 11.46
CA SER A 274 -10.07 -9.18 12.65
C SER A 274 -11.59 -9.32 12.61
N ILE A 275 -12.20 -9.12 11.43
CA ILE A 275 -13.64 -9.33 11.25
C ILE A 275 -13.98 -10.81 11.42
N ASP A 276 -13.29 -11.72 10.74
CA ASP A 276 -13.57 -13.15 10.78
C ASP A 276 -13.39 -13.74 12.19
N TYR A 277 -12.29 -13.40 12.84
CA TYR A 277 -12.03 -13.88 14.20
C TYR A 277 -12.98 -13.27 15.22
N GLY A 278 -13.29 -11.97 15.07
CA GLY A 278 -14.29 -11.30 15.88
C GLY A 278 -15.68 -11.89 15.70
N LEU A 279 -16.05 -12.21 14.46
CA LEU A 279 -17.32 -12.87 14.12
C LEU A 279 -17.43 -14.24 14.81
N LEU A 280 -16.38 -15.08 14.72
CA LEU A 280 -16.34 -16.39 15.39
C LEU A 280 -16.53 -16.26 16.90
N LEU A 281 -15.85 -15.29 17.51
CA LEU A 281 -15.91 -15.09 18.95
C LEU A 281 -17.30 -14.59 19.40
N VAL A 282 -17.88 -13.63 18.68
CA VAL A 282 -19.21 -13.09 19.00
C VAL A 282 -20.31 -14.12 18.75
N SER A 283 -20.24 -14.89 17.66
CA SER A 283 -21.16 -16.01 17.40
C SER A 283 -21.11 -17.02 18.52
N ARG A 284 -19.92 -17.47 18.90
CA ARG A 284 -19.77 -18.46 19.96
C ARG A 284 -20.25 -17.96 21.30
N TYR A 285 -20.00 -16.68 21.63
CA TYR A 285 -20.54 -16.06 22.83
C TYR A 285 -22.08 -16.09 22.83
N ARG A 286 -22.72 -15.77 21.71
CA ARG A 286 -24.18 -15.76 21.60
C ARG A 286 -24.78 -17.18 21.72
N GLU A 287 -24.16 -18.17 21.08
CA GLU A 287 -24.57 -19.58 21.20
C GLU A 287 -24.51 -20.07 22.64
N GLU A 288 -23.37 -19.87 23.32
CA GLU A 288 -23.18 -20.29 24.71
C GLU A 288 -24.15 -19.56 25.66
N MET A 289 -24.43 -18.28 25.40
CA MET A 289 -25.37 -17.50 26.18
C MET A 289 -26.82 -17.96 25.93
N ALA A 290 -27.21 -18.22 24.70
CA ALA A 290 -28.52 -18.72 24.35
C ALA A 290 -28.78 -20.10 24.97
N ALA A 291 -27.80 -21.02 24.89
CA ALA A 291 -27.90 -22.34 25.52
C ALA A 291 -28.12 -22.28 27.04
N ARG A 292 -27.54 -21.30 27.72
CA ARG A 292 -27.70 -21.13 29.18
C ARG A 292 -28.97 -20.39 29.61
N LEU A 293 -29.57 -19.64 28.70
CA LEU A 293 -30.82 -18.95 28.90
C LEU A 293 -32.04 -19.75 28.40
N ALA A 294 -31.81 -20.87 27.73
CA ALA A 294 -32.88 -21.71 27.21
C ALA A 294 -33.81 -22.18 28.35
N GLY A 295 -35.08 -21.77 28.27
CA GLY A 295 -36.11 -22.16 29.24
C GLY A 295 -36.11 -21.40 30.57
N ALA A 296 -35.27 -20.36 30.76
CA ALA A 296 -35.23 -19.56 31.98
C ALA A 296 -35.38 -18.06 31.69
N GLU A 297 -36.05 -17.33 32.61
CA GLU A 297 -36.01 -15.87 32.54
C GLU A 297 -34.58 -15.34 32.73
N PRO A 298 -34.13 -14.35 31.93
CA PRO A 298 -32.81 -13.79 32.06
C PRO A 298 -32.55 -13.22 33.45
N PRO A 299 -31.53 -13.69 34.18
CA PRO A 299 -31.21 -13.21 35.51
C PRO A 299 -30.87 -11.71 35.49
N ARG A 300 -31.09 -11.02 36.60
CA ARG A 300 -30.87 -9.57 36.75
C ARG A 300 -29.69 -9.25 37.65
N GLY A 301 -29.12 -8.06 37.52
CA GLY A 301 -28.11 -7.56 38.46
C GLY A 301 -26.77 -8.31 38.40
N ALA A 302 -26.19 -8.63 39.54
CA ALA A 302 -24.88 -9.25 39.69
C ALA A 302 -24.81 -10.70 39.12
N VAL A 303 -25.94 -11.43 39.20
CA VAL A 303 -26.04 -12.81 38.67
C VAL A 303 -25.81 -12.85 37.16
N MET A 304 -26.41 -11.92 36.41
CA MET A 304 -26.16 -11.79 34.99
C MET A 304 -24.70 -11.44 34.70
N GLY A 305 -24.07 -10.58 35.51
CA GLY A 305 -22.64 -10.26 35.36
C GLY A 305 -21.74 -11.47 35.55
N GLY A 306 -22.06 -12.32 36.52
CA GLY A 306 -21.38 -13.60 36.74
C GLY A 306 -21.54 -14.56 35.57
N LEU A 307 -22.76 -14.68 35.05
CA LEU A 307 -23.06 -15.50 33.86
C LEU A 307 -22.27 -15.03 32.62
N VAL A 308 -22.26 -13.72 32.34
CA VAL A 308 -21.49 -13.14 31.25
C VAL A 308 -20.01 -13.52 31.34
N ARG A 309 -19.40 -13.38 32.54
CA ARG A 309 -17.99 -13.74 32.76
C ARG A 309 -17.74 -15.24 32.49
N GLN A 310 -18.59 -16.11 32.99
CA GLN A 310 -18.44 -17.56 32.74
C GLN A 310 -18.55 -17.91 31.26
N VAL A 311 -19.49 -17.28 30.54
CA VAL A 311 -19.66 -17.50 29.10
C VAL A 311 -18.46 -16.95 28.33
N VAL A 312 -17.96 -15.76 28.68
CA VAL A 312 -16.75 -15.20 28.04
C VAL A 312 -15.53 -16.12 28.21
N VAL A 313 -15.31 -16.63 29.44
CA VAL A 313 -14.18 -17.56 29.69
C VAL A 313 -14.30 -18.80 28.82
N ARG A 314 -15.51 -19.39 28.71
CA ARG A 314 -15.74 -20.57 27.87
C ARG A 314 -15.60 -20.28 26.39
N THR A 315 -16.09 -19.12 25.94
CA THR A 315 -15.93 -18.67 24.56
C THR A 315 -14.46 -18.53 24.18
N VAL A 316 -13.65 -17.86 25.02
CA VAL A 316 -12.21 -17.73 24.77
C VAL A 316 -11.50 -19.09 24.82
N ALA A 317 -11.90 -19.98 25.73
CA ALA A 317 -11.31 -21.31 25.82
C ALA A 317 -11.61 -22.20 24.59
N THR A 318 -12.76 -22.03 23.92
CA THR A 318 -13.17 -22.81 22.74
C THR A 318 -12.83 -22.09 21.44
N ALA A 319 -13.50 -20.99 21.11
CA ALA A 319 -13.28 -20.24 19.89
C ALA A 319 -11.87 -19.64 19.82
N GLY A 320 -11.30 -19.18 20.96
CA GLY A 320 -9.96 -18.65 21.02
C GLY A 320 -8.89 -19.66 20.60
N ARG A 321 -9.07 -20.93 20.96
CA ARG A 321 -8.18 -22.00 20.48
C ARG A 321 -8.23 -22.14 18.95
N THR A 322 -9.41 -22.18 18.37
CA THR A 322 -9.60 -22.27 16.92
C THR A 322 -8.97 -21.09 16.18
N VAL A 323 -9.25 -19.88 16.65
CA VAL A 323 -8.68 -18.64 16.11
C VAL A 323 -7.15 -18.65 16.15
N SER A 324 -6.56 -19.04 17.28
CA SER A 324 -5.09 -19.07 17.43
C SER A 324 -4.42 -20.09 16.52
N PHE A 325 -4.99 -21.29 16.38
CA PHE A 325 -4.45 -22.29 15.44
C PHE A 325 -4.59 -21.86 14.00
N SER A 326 -5.73 -21.27 13.62
CA SER A 326 -5.93 -20.71 12.27
C SER A 326 -4.88 -19.63 11.97
N ALA A 327 -4.71 -18.68 12.89
CA ALA A 327 -3.74 -17.61 12.72
C ALA A 327 -2.30 -18.09 12.67
N LEU A 328 -1.94 -19.07 13.48
CA LEU A 328 -0.62 -19.69 13.44
C LEU A 328 -0.37 -20.35 12.07
N THR A 329 -1.36 -21.05 11.53
CA THR A 329 -1.26 -21.66 10.20
C THR A 329 -1.08 -20.59 9.12
N ILE A 330 -1.84 -19.48 9.18
CA ILE A 330 -1.70 -18.35 8.24
C ILE A 330 -0.31 -17.72 8.40
N ALA A 331 0.12 -17.42 9.62
CA ALA A 331 1.43 -16.84 9.89
C ALA A 331 2.58 -17.72 9.39
N CYS A 332 2.51 -19.05 9.60
CA CYS A 332 3.49 -20.01 9.07
C CYS A 332 3.49 -20.07 7.53
N SER A 333 2.31 -20.00 6.91
CA SER A 333 2.20 -19.98 5.44
C SER A 333 2.82 -18.72 4.86
N ILE A 334 2.52 -17.56 5.44
CA ILE A 334 3.09 -16.27 5.03
C ILE A 334 4.60 -16.23 5.31
N ALA A 335 5.05 -16.78 6.43
CA ALA A 335 6.47 -16.87 6.76
C ALA A 335 7.28 -17.67 5.72
N GLY A 336 6.64 -18.52 4.92
CA GLY A 336 7.27 -19.17 3.76
C GLY A 336 7.83 -18.18 2.74
N LEU A 337 7.29 -16.97 2.65
CA LEU A 337 7.81 -15.91 1.76
C LEU A 337 9.20 -15.39 2.19
N PHE A 338 9.63 -15.62 3.44
CA PHE A 338 11.01 -15.28 3.86
C PHE A 338 12.09 -16.07 3.13
N VAL A 339 11.73 -17.20 2.53
CA VAL A 339 12.64 -18.01 1.69
C VAL A 339 12.93 -17.31 0.35
N MET A 340 12.06 -16.42 -0.07
CA MET A 340 12.23 -15.67 -1.31
C MET A 340 13.38 -14.67 -1.20
N ARG A 341 14.08 -14.43 -2.32
CA ARG A 341 15.18 -13.48 -2.38
C ARG A 341 14.72 -12.02 -2.47
N SER A 342 13.51 -11.80 -2.99
CA SER A 342 12.94 -10.45 -3.16
C SER A 342 12.74 -9.73 -1.82
N PRO A 343 13.35 -8.55 -1.60
CA PRO A 343 13.16 -7.75 -0.40
C PRO A 343 11.69 -7.38 -0.17
N VAL A 344 10.97 -7.03 -1.23
CA VAL A 344 9.53 -6.67 -1.18
C VAL A 344 8.69 -7.80 -0.60
N LEU A 345 8.92 -9.05 -1.04
CA LEU A 345 8.18 -10.20 -0.52
C LEU A 345 8.50 -10.50 0.94
N ARG A 346 9.73 -10.26 1.38
CA ARG A 346 10.14 -10.41 2.79
C ARG A 346 9.50 -9.35 3.68
N THR A 347 9.42 -8.10 3.23
CA THR A 347 8.77 -7.03 3.99
C THR A 347 7.27 -7.24 4.08
N ILE A 348 6.62 -7.68 3.01
CA ILE A 348 5.22 -8.12 3.00
C ILE A 348 5.02 -9.26 4.02
N ALA A 349 5.89 -10.27 4.01
CA ALA A 349 5.79 -11.39 4.95
C ALA A 349 5.91 -10.95 6.40
N ALA A 350 6.92 -10.13 6.73
CA ALA A 350 7.14 -9.62 8.07
C ALA A 350 5.92 -8.86 8.59
N SER A 351 5.42 -7.95 7.79
CA SER A 351 4.29 -7.09 8.11
C SER A 351 2.99 -7.88 8.27
N ALA A 352 2.73 -8.82 7.36
CA ALA A 352 1.53 -9.66 7.41
C ALA A 352 1.54 -10.62 8.61
N VAL A 353 2.71 -11.16 9.00
CA VAL A 353 2.84 -11.95 10.23
C VAL A 353 2.56 -11.09 11.46
N VAL A 354 3.15 -9.89 11.54
CA VAL A 354 2.92 -8.95 12.67
C VAL A 354 1.43 -8.61 12.79
N VAL A 355 0.78 -8.25 11.69
CA VAL A 355 -0.66 -7.91 11.68
C VAL A 355 -1.53 -9.11 12.06
N THR A 356 -1.20 -10.32 11.58
CA THR A 356 -1.91 -11.55 11.95
C THR A 356 -1.84 -11.77 13.46
N LEU A 357 -0.66 -11.62 14.07
CA LEU A 357 -0.49 -11.75 15.53
C LEU A 357 -1.23 -10.66 16.30
N LEU A 358 -1.24 -9.42 15.81
CA LEU A 358 -2.00 -8.31 16.39
C LEU A 358 -3.50 -8.58 16.33
N ALA A 359 -4.02 -9.02 15.18
CA ALA A 359 -5.43 -9.35 14.98
C ALA A 359 -5.91 -10.43 15.96
N VAL A 360 -5.12 -11.49 16.15
CA VAL A 360 -5.41 -12.54 17.14
C VAL A 360 -5.38 -12.01 18.56
N THR A 361 -4.34 -11.25 18.92
CA THR A 361 -4.20 -10.68 20.25
C THR A 361 -5.36 -9.73 20.57
N CYS A 362 -5.74 -8.89 19.61
CA CYS A 362 -6.90 -8.02 19.70
C CYS A 362 -8.19 -8.83 19.91
N THR A 363 -8.40 -9.85 19.08
CA THR A 363 -9.59 -10.71 19.16
C THR A 363 -9.68 -11.46 20.49
N LEU A 364 -8.55 -11.96 21.02
CA LEU A 364 -8.54 -12.73 22.27
C LEU A 364 -8.59 -11.87 23.56
N THR A 365 -8.33 -10.57 23.45
CA THR A 365 -8.26 -9.69 24.61
C THR A 365 -9.25 -8.53 24.55
N LEU A 366 -9.21 -7.70 23.50
CA LEU A 366 -10.08 -6.53 23.34
C LEU A 366 -11.54 -6.95 23.21
N VAL A 367 -11.85 -7.85 22.25
CA VAL A 367 -13.23 -8.26 21.99
C VAL A 367 -13.90 -8.88 23.21
N PRO A 368 -13.28 -9.84 23.95
CA PRO A 368 -13.85 -10.38 25.20
C PRO A 368 -13.98 -9.34 26.33
N ALA A 369 -13.07 -8.36 26.40
CA ALA A 369 -13.19 -7.28 27.38
C ALA A 369 -14.44 -6.42 27.10
N VAL A 370 -14.66 -6.05 25.84
CA VAL A 370 -15.86 -5.30 25.43
C VAL A 370 -17.13 -6.15 25.63
N ILE A 371 -17.11 -7.44 25.29
CA ILE A 371 -18.23 -8.36 25.56
C ILE A 371 -18.53 -8.43 27.07
N THR A 372 -17.51 -8.48 27.92
CA THR A 372 -17.71 -8.54 29.39
C THR A 372 -18.47 -7.31 29.89
N LEU A 373 -18.22 -6.12 29.34
CA LEU A 373 -18.90 -4.89 29.73
C LEU A 373 -20.30 -4.74 29.09
N LEU A 374 -20.45 -5.13 27.86
CA LEU A 374 -21.65 -4.92 27.05
C LEU A 374 -22.53 -6.17 26.91
N GLY A 375 -22.09 -7.33 27.43
CA GLY A 375 -22.70 -8.64 27.16
C GLY A 375 -24.20 -8.73 27.49
N ARG A 376 -24.66 -7.99 28.50
CA ARG A 376 -26.08 -7.84 28.79
C ARG A 376 -26.88 -7.21 27.65
N ARG A 377 -26.28 -6.28 26.91
CA ARG A 377 -26.92 -5.57 25.79
C ARG A 377 -26.90 -6.41 24.51
N LEU A 378 -25.92 -7.31 24.37
CA LEU A 378 -25.79 -8.21 23.22
C LEU A 378 -26.88 -9.30 23.16
N VAL A 379 -27.48 -9.62 24.30
CA VAL A 379 -28.56 -10.63 24.40
C VAL A 379 -29.94 -10.01 24.12
N ARG A 380 -30.08 -8.68 24.20
CA ARG A 380 -31.38 -8.01 23.95
C ARG A 380 -31.67 -7.92 22.45
N PRO A 381 -32.93 -8.06 22.03
CA PRO A 381 -33.31 -7.85 20.66
C PRO A 381 -32.93 -6.41 20.22
N SER A 382 -32.35 -6.31 19.04
CA SER A 382 -31.89 -5.04 18.48
C SER A 382 -33.03 -4.04 18.31
N ALA A 383 -32.76 -2.75 18.53
CA ALA A 383 -33.71 -1.69 18.19
C ALA A 383 -34.09 -1.67 16.70
N LEU A 384 -33.21 -2.16 15.82
CA LEU A 384 -33.47 -2.32 14.38
C LEU A 384 -34.57 -3.36 14.10
N SER A 385 -34.77 -4.35 14.97
CA SER A 385 -35.87 -5.32 14.82
C SER A 385 -37.26 -4.70 14.97
N ARG A 386 -37.36 -3.44 15.40
CA ARG A 386 -38.62 -2.70 15.48
C ARG A 386 -39.07 -2.10 14.13
N VAL A 387 -38.14 -2.00 13.14
CA VAL A 387 -38.49 -1.49 11.80
C VAL A 387 -39.06 -2.64 10.96
N PRO A 388 -40.31 -2.55 10.45
CA PRO A 388 -40.99 -3.70 9.84
C PRO A 388 -40.28 -4.29 8.60
N GLY A 389 -39.64 -3.47 7.78
CA GLY A 389 -38.87 -3.93 6.61
C GLY A 389 -37.57 -4.65 7.02
N VAL A 390 -36.81 -4.05 7.93
CA VAL A 390 -35.57 -4.61 8.46
C VAL A 390 -35.83 -5.90 9.25
N ARG A 391 -36.94 -5.96 9.99
CA ARG A 391 -37.37 -7.18 10.70
C ARG A 391 -37.55 -8.36 9.76
N ARG A 392 -38.12 -8.17 8.57
CA ARG A 392 -38.31 -9.26 7.59
C ARG A 392 -36.96 -9.78 7.07
N VAL A 393 -36.04 -8.88 6.74
CA VAL A 393 -34.70 -9.24 6.27
C VAL A 393 -33.91 -9.92 7.40
N LEU A 394 -33.92 -9.35 8.60
CA LEU A 394 -33.25 -9.92 9.77
C LEU A 394 -33.84 -11.28 10.18
N ALA A 395 -35.14 -11.48 10.08
CA ALA A 395 -35.78 -12.78 10.34
C ALA A 395 -35.48 -13.80 9.26
N ALA A 396 -35.28 -13.38 7.99
CA ALA A 396 -34.98 -14.29 6.89
C ALA A 396 -33.49 -14.68 6.84
N VAL A 397 -32.58 -13.78 7.19
CA VAL A 397 -31.14 -13.94 7.00
C VAL A 397 -30.39 -13.95 8.36
N GLY A 398 -30.82 -13.15 9.34
CA GLY A 398 -30.08 -12.87 10.59
C GLY A 398 -30.22 -13.90 11.72
N ASP A 399 -31.05 -14.93 11.57
CA ASP A 399 -31.20 -15.98 12.58
C ASP A 399 -30.44 -17.23 12.17
N SER A 400 -29.11 -17.20 12.38
CA SER A 400 -28.23 -18.34 12.12
C SER A 400 -28.51 -19.54 13.06
N SER A 401 -29.30 -19.31 14.12
CA SER A 401 -29.68 -20.35 15.09
C SER A 401 -31.09 -20.94 14.82
N SER A 402 -31.85 -20.40 13.85
CA SER A 402 -33.15 -20.98 13.53
C SER A 402 -33.03 -22.12 12.53
N ASP A 403 -33.65 -23.23 12.81
CA ASP A 403 -33.69 -24.42 11.93
C ASP A 403 -34.33 -24.15 10.56
N ASP A 404 -35.09 -23.06 10.43
CA ASP A 404 -35.82 -22.65 9.22
C ASP A 404 -35.20 -21.46 8.46
N GLY A 405 -34.04 -20.97 8.87
CA GLY A 405 -33.33 -19.86 8.24
C GLY A 405 -32.82 -20.15 6.83
N VAL A 406 -32.51 -19.11 6.06
CA VAL A 406 -31.92 -19.23 4.71
C VAL A 406 -30.62 -20.03 4.73
N PHE A 407 -29.75 -19.77 5.71
CA PHE A 407 -28.47 -20.47 5.86
C PHE A 407 -28.68 -21.95 6.22
N SER A 408 -29.64 -22.30 7.06
CA SER A 408 -29.97 -23.67 7.39
C SER A 408 -30.48 -24.44 6.17
N ARG A 409 -31.35 -23.82 5.36
CA ARG A 409 -31.83 -24.41 4.09
C ARG A 409 -30.70 -24.59 3.08
N LEU A 410 -29.81 -23.58 2.95
CA LEU A 410 -28.63 -23.68 2.07
C LEU A 410 -27.71 -24.81 2.52
N SER A 411 -27.38 -24.86 3.81
CA SER A 411 -26.51 -25.90 4.39
C SER A 411 -27.09 -27.29 4.15
N ARG A 412 -28.39 -27.50 4.41
CA ARG A 412 -29.05 -28.77 4.12
C ARG A 412 -28.99 -29.17 2.63
N ARG A 413 -29.11 -28.17 1.71
CA ARG A 413 -29.01 -28.43 0.26
C ARG A 413 -27.59 -28.80 -0.16
N VAL A 414 -26.58 -28.10 0.41
CA VAL A 414 -25.16 -28.39 0.19
C VAL A 414 -24.82 -29.81 0.69
N VAL A 415 -25.26 -30.15 1.91
CA VAL A 415 -25.01 -31.47 2.51
C VAL A 415 -25.76 -32.56 1.76
N ALA A 416 -26.96 -32.29 1.23
CA ALA A 416 -27.73 -33.25 0.44
C ALA A 416 -27.11 -33.54 -0.94
N HIS A 417 -26.42 -32.59 -1.54
CA HIS A 417 -25.84 -32.70 -2.89
C HIS A 417 -24.37 -32.21 -2.95
N PRO A 418 -23.45 -32.80 -2.15
CA PRO A 418 -22.09 -32.30 -2.01
C PRO A 418 -21.31 -32.33 -3.34
N TRP A 419 -21.47 -33.39 -4.14
CA TRP A 419 -20.79 -33.52 -5.43
C TRP A 419 -21.25 -32.47 -6.45
N ALA A 420 -22.56 -32.21 -6.53
CA ALA A 420 -23.08 -31.17 -7.44
C ALA A 420 -22.55 -29.77 -7.08
N VAL A 421 -22.54 -29.45 -5.79
CA VAL A 421 -22.00 -28.16 -5.29
C VAL A 421 -20.50 -28.06 -5.56
N MET A 422 -19.75 -29.17 -5.31
CA MET A 422 -18.32 -29.22 -5.60
C MET A 422 -18.01 -28.98 -7.08
N VAL A 423 -18.73 -29.62 -7.98
CA VAL A 423 -18.56 -29.46 -9.45
C VAL A 423 -18.85 -28.01 -9.86
N VAL A 424 -19.92 -27.40 -9.33
CA VAL A 424 -20.25 -26.00 -9.64
C VAL A 424 -19.15 -25.05 -9.15
N ILE A 425 -18.64 -25.26 -7.93
CA ILE A 425 -17.56 -24.42 -7.37
C ILE A 425 -16.27 -24.61 -8.18
N VAL A 426 -15.89 -25.84 -8.50
CA VAL A 426 -14.69 -26.13 -9.30
C VAL A 426 -14.81 -25.52 -10.71
N ALA A 427 -15.97 -25.64 -11.34
CA ALA A 427 -16.23 -25.04 -12.65
C ALA A 427 -16.15 -23.51 -12.59
N LEU A 428 -16.70 -22.89 -11.53
CA LEU A 428 -16.60 -21.45 -11.33
C LEU A 428 -15.13 -21.00 -11.12
N LEU A 429 -14.37 -21.72 -10.29
CA LEU A 429 -12.95 -21.45 -10.08
C LEU A 429 -12.12 -21.63 -11.36
N ALA A 430 -12.40 -22.68 -12.13
CA ALA A 430 -11.76 -22.91 -13.43
C ALA A 430 -12.08 -21.78 -14.42
N LEU A 431 -13.33 -21.31 -14.46
CA LEU A 431 -13.74 -20.17 -15.26
C LEU A 431 -13.00 -18.88 -14.83
N MET A 432 -12.89 -18.64 -13.53
CA MET A 432 -12.13 -17.48 -13.00
C MET A 432 -10.62 -17.59 -13.25
N ALA A 433 -10.09 -18.80 -13.39
CA ALA A 433 -8.68 -19.03 -13.70
C ALA A 433 -8.34 -18.87 -15.20
N THR A 434 -9.32 -18.82 -16.10
CA THR A 434 -9.06 -18.72 -17.56
C THR A 434 -8.18 -17.54 -17.96
N PRO A 435 -8.30 -16.31 -17.36
CA PRO A 435 -7.44 -15.18 -17.72
C PRO A 435 -5.96 -15.35 -17.35
N VAL A 436 -5.65 -16.30 -16.44
CA VAL A 436 -4.26 -16.50 -15.95
C VAL A 436 -3.33 -16.91 -17.10
N GLY A 437 -3.83 -17.68 -18.09
CA GLY A 437 -3.06 -18.07 -19.27
C GLY A 437 -2.68 -16.91 -20.21
N SER A 438 -3.38 -15.80 -20.13
CA SER A 438 -3.13 -14.58 -20.92
C SER A 438 -2.51 -13.45 -20.10
N LEU A 439 -2.15 -13.71 -18.84
CA LEU A 439 -1.57 -12.72 -17.96
C LEU A 439 -0.18 -12.31 -18.49
N ARG A 440 -0.05 -11.05 -18.88
CA ARG A 440 1.23 -10.45 -19.21
C ARG A 440 1.72 -9.68 -18.00
N VAL A 441 2.78 -10.17 -17.38
CA VAL A 441 3.45 -9.45 -16.29
C VAL A 441 4.36 -8.40 -16.94
N ARG A 442 3.93 -7.15 -16.90
CA ARG A 442 4.74 -6.00 -17.28
C ARG A 442 4.97 -5.16 -16.03
N SER A 443 6.18 -4.71 -15.83
CA SER A 443 6.50 -3.73 -14.80
C SER A 443 6.67 -2.38 -15.51
N ASN A 444 5.57 -1.63 -15.62
CA ASN A 444 5.61 -0.27 -16.11
C ASN A 444 5.22 0.67 -14.95
N PHE A 445 6.19 1.46 -14.47
CA PHE A 445 5.97 2.37 -13.36
C PHE A 445 4.90 3.43 -13.64
N THR A 446 4.69 3.80 -14.91
CA THR A 446 3.66 4.77 -15.31
C THR A 446 2.25 4.29 -14.99
N GLU A 447 2.00 2.97 -15.02
CA GLU A 447 0.69 2.41 -14.69
C GLU A 447 0.31 2.59 -13.21
N TYR A 448 1.30 2.80 -12.34
CA TYR A 448 1.09 3.05 -10.91
C TYR A 448 0.86 4.52 -10.57
N MET A 449 1.17 5.44 -11.49
CA MET A 449 0.88 6.86 -11.30
C MET A 449 -0.57 7.17 -11.68
N PRO A 450 -1.24 8.13 -10.99
CA PRO A 450 -2.57 8.58 -11.38
C PRO A 450 -2.56 9.08 -12.84
N ALA A 451 -3.58 8.71 -13.61
CA ALA A 451 -3.66 9.08 -15.03
C ALA A 451 -3.78 10.60 -15.25
N ASP A 452 -4.23 11.32 -14.24
CA ASP A 452 -4.42 12.77 -14.20
C ASP A 452 -3.31 13.50 -13.42
N SER A 453 -2.20 12.81 -13.08
CA SER A 453 -1.09 13.45 -12.39
C SER A 453 -0.18 14.19 -13.36
N ASP A 454 0.23 15.37 -12.93
CA ASP A 454 1.17 16.24 -13.62
C ASP A 454 2.52 15.55 -13.89
N VAL A 455 3.01 14.82 -12.87
CA VAL A 455 4.25 14.04 -12.95
C VAL A 455 4.17 12.97 -14.04
N ARG A 456 3.00 12.32 -14.22
CA ARG A 456 2.80 11.33 -15.28
C ARG A 456 2.80 11.97 -16.65
N ALA A 457 2.12 13.11 -16.81
CA ALA A 457 2.10 13.85 -18.06
C ALA A 457 3.54 14.23 -18.49
N GLY A 458 4.32 14.79 -17.55
CA GLY A 458 5.73 15.11 -17.82
C GLY A 458 6.57 13.87 -18.12
N TYR A 459 6.37 12.77 -17.39
CA TYR A 459 7.09 11.52 -17.64
C TYR A 459 6.78 10.95 -19.02
N ASP A 460 5.51 10.92 -19.44
CA ASP A 460 5.10 10.42 -20.76
C ASP A 460 5.73 11.27 -21.87
N ILE A 461 5.75 12.62 -21.75
CA ILE A 461 6.42 13.51 -22.69
C ILE A 461 7.94 13.23 -22.77
N VAL A 462 8.61 13.05 -21.61
CA VAL A 462 10.04 12.72 -21.59
C VAL A 462 10.31 11.39 -22.29
N GLN A 463 9.46 10.39 -22.10
CA GLN A 463 9.63 9.07 -22.73
C GLN A 463 9.42 9.11 -24.26
N ASP A 464 8.46 9.89 -24.72
CA ASP A 464 8.07 9.93 -26.13
C ASP A 464 8.97 10.89 -26.94
N ASP A 465 9.28 12.09 -26.40
CA ASP A 465 9.89 13.18 -27.17
C ASP A 465 11.37 13.40 -26.86
N TYR A 466 11.91 12.81 -25.75
CA TYR A 466 13.31 12.96 -25.36
C TYR A 466 14.03 11.61 -25.18
N PRO A 467 14.34 10.90 -26.27
CA PRO A 467 14.93 9.54 -26.22
C PRO A 467 16.25 9.44 -25.44
N ALA A 468 16.99 10.55 -25.34
CA ALA A 468 18.26 10.59 -24.61
C ALA A 468 18.09 10.69 -23.10
N LEU A 469 16.92 11.18 -22.61
CA LEU A 469 16.56 11.33 -21.20
C LEU A 469 15.55 10.28 -20.77
N ALA A 470 14.94 9.57 -21.71
CA ALA A 470 13.96 8.53 -21.46
C ALA A 470 14.54 7.42 -20.59
N THR A 471 13.72 6.89 -19.69
CA THR A 471 14.12 5.74 -18.85
C THR A 471 14.35 4.52 -19.73
N PRO A 472 15.56 3.96 -19.75
CA PRO A 472 15.85 2.84 -20.63
C PRO A 472 15.09 1.59 -20.21
N THR A 473 14.57 0.85 -21.19
CA THR A 473 13.93 -0.45 -20.96
C THR A 473 14.96 -1.50 -20.54
N ILE A 474 16.17 -1.43 -21.10
CA ILE A 474 17.29 -2.31 -20.78
C ILE A 474 18.55 -1.46 -20.60
N SER A 475 19.24 -1.67 -19.47
CA SER A 475 20.56 -1.09 -19.19
C SER A 475 21.62 -2.18 -19.21
N ILE A 476 22.65 -2.00 -20.01
CA ILE A 476 23.78 -2.94 -20.13
C ILE A 476 25.07 -2.23 -19.73
N VAL A 477 25.81 -2.78 -18.81
CA VAL A 477 27.17 -2.31 -18.49
C VAL A 477 28.18 -3.21 -19.20
N ALA A 478 28.91 -2.64 -20.14
CA ALA A 478 29.98 -3.32 -20.85
C ALA A 478 31.32 -2.99 -20.17
N GLN A 479 32.12 -4.02 -19.88
CA GLN A 479 33.47 -3.88 -19.28
C GLN A 479 34.50 -3.51 -20.37
N THR A 480 34.24 -2.43 -21.07
CA THR A 480 35.11 -1.85 -22.08
C THR A 480 34.74 -0.38 -22.28
N ASP A 481 35.65 0.39 -22.86
CA ASP A 481 35.37 1.78 -23.24
C ASP A 481 34.32 1.88 -24.37
N THR A 482 33.84 3.08 -24.64
CA THR A 482 32.81 3.33 -25.66
C THR A 482 33.25 2.90 -27.05
N THR A 483 34.56 2.91 -27.34
CA THR A 483 35.12 2.48 -28.63
C THR A 483 35.03 0.96 -28.76
N GLY A 484 35.41 0.22 -27.70
CA GLY A 484 35.28 -1.23 -27.65
C GLY A 484 33.84 -1.73 -27.67
N ALA A 485 32.90 -0.96 -27.09
CA ALA A 485 31.48 -1.26 -27.11
C ALA A 485 30.77 -0.97 -28.45
N ALA A 486 31.39 -0.25 -29.38
CA ALA A 486 30.77 0.21 -30.61
C ALA A 486 30.17 -0.93 -31.47
N GLY A 487 30.83 -2.08 -31.55
CA GLY A 487 30.32 -3.27 -32.23
C GLY A 487 29.03 -3.78 -31.60
N LEU A 488 28.99 -3.93 -30.27
CA LEU A 488 27.82 -4.36 -29.54
C LEU A 488 26.65 -3.38 -29.69
N VAL A 489 26.92 -2.08 -29.62
CA VAL A 489 25.91 -1.03 -29.83
C VAL A 489 25.31 -1.11 -31.25
N SER A 490 26.15 -1.39 -32.27
CA SER A 490 25.67 -1.57 -33.65
C SER A 490 24.79 -2.81 -33.80
N ASP A 491 25.15 -3.92 -33.14
CA ASP A 491 24.41 -5.17 -33.20
C ASP A 491 23.05 -5.03 -32.47
N ILE A 492 23.03 -4.37 -31.32
CA ILE A 492 21.79 -4.09 -30.57
C ILE A 492 20.85 -3.17 -31.39
N ARG A 493 21.41 -2.12 -32.03
CA ARG A 493 20.62 -1.20 -32.85
C ARG A 493 20.02 -1.86 -34.08
N ALA A 494 20.59 -2.98 -34.54
CA ALA A 494 20.07 -3.75 -35.66
C ALA A 494 19.00 -4.77 -35.30
N MET A 495 18.66 -4.91 -34.00
CA MET A 495 17.60 -5.81 -33.55
C MET A 495 16.22 -5.23 -33.85
N ASP A 496 15.28 -6.12 -34.19
CA ASP A 496 13.86 -5.76 -34.27
C ASP A 496 13.36 -5.32 -32.88
N ASP A 497 12.44 -4.36 -32.81
CA ASP A 497 11.85 -3.79 -31.60
C ASP A 497 12.78 -2.88 -30.76
N VAL A 498 13.96 -2.52 -31.22
CA VAL A 498 14.85 -1.51 -30.62
C VAL A 498 14.64 -0.17 -31.34
N THR A 499 14.17 0.83 -30.58
CA THR A 499 13.89 2.17 -31.13
C THR A 499 15.07 3.10 -30.99
N HIS A 500 15.77 3.06 -29.87
CA HIS A 500 16.92 3.92 -29.60
C HIS A 500 17.97 3.22 -28.75
N VAL A 501 19.27 3.49 -29.04
CA VAL A 501 20.41 2.98 -28.28
C VAL A 501 21.40 4.10 -28.05
N THR A 502 21.68 4.39 -26.79
CA THR A 502 22.75 5.30 -26.39
C THR A 502 23.87 4.54 -25.70
N ALA A 503 25.09 5.05 -25.81
CA ALA A 503 26.25 4.51 -25.12
C ALA A 503 27.07 5.68 -24.54
N ALA A 504 27.32 5.62 -23.25
CA ALA A 504 28.09 6.64 -22.52
C ALA A 504 29.08 5.97 -21.56
N PRO A 505 30.20 6.62 -21.21
CA PRO A 505 31.05 6.13 -20.12
C PRO A 505 30.24 6.01 -18.84
N LEU A 506 30.46 4.93 -18.08
CA LEU A 506 29.79 4.76 -16.79
C LEU A 506 30.39 5.75 -15.78
N PRO A 507 29.58 6.58 -15.10
CA PRO A 507 30.06 7.51 -14.11
C PRO A 507 30.92 6.81 -13.03
N GLY A 508 32.10 7.35 -12.74
CA GLY A 508 33.05 6.74 -11.79
C GLY A 508 33.88 5.56 -12.33
N HIS A 509 33.63 5.11 -13.57
CA HIS A 509 34.32 3.97 -14.21
C HIS A 509 34.61 4.26 -15.68
N GLU A 510 35.73 4.98 -15.97
CA GLU A 510 36.09 5.39 -17.33
C GLU A 510 36.36 4.21 -18.31
N ASP A 511 36.64 3.03 -17.79
CA ASP A 511 36.88 1.78 -18.51
C ASP A 511 35.62 0.96 -18.78
N MET A 512 34.46 1.45 -18.37
CA MET A 512 33.16 0.81 -18.56
C MET A 512 32.19 1.70 -19.35
N THR A 513 31.34 1.06 -20.12
CA THR A 513 30.30 1.75 -20.93
C THR A 513 28.91 1.32 -20.47
N LEU A 514 28.08 2.31 -20.16
CA LEU A 514 26.64 2.13 -19.97
C LEU A 514 25.95 2.24 -21.34
N ILE A 515 25.28 1.16 -21.74
CA ILE A 515 24.45 1.13 -22.95
C ILE A 515 23.01 1.11 -22.50
N SER A 516 22.24 2.12 -22.91
CA SER A 516 20.83 2.26 -22.63
C SER A 516 20.02 1.97 -23.90
N VAL A 517 19.03 1.08 -23.79
CA VAL A 517 18.22 0.60 -24.91
C VAL A 517 16.75 0.91 -24.63
N LEU A 518 16.08 1.50 -25.62
CA LEU A 518 14.66 1.81 -25.63
C LEU A 518 13.93 1.00 -26.71
#